data_0ce996ec9f0480a6a41f854fed646b27
#
_entry.id   0ce996ec9f0480a6a41f854fed646b27
#
_cell.length_a   1.000
_cell.length_b   1.000
_cell.length_c   1.000
_cell.angle_alpha   90.00
_cell.angle_beta   90.00
_cell.angle_gamma   90.00
#
_symmetry.space_group_name_H-M   'P 1'
#
loop_
_entity.id
_entity.type
_entity.pdbx_description
1 polymer ?
#
loop_
_entity_poly.entity_id
_entity_poly.type
_entity_poly.pdbx_seq_one_letter_code
_entity_poly.pdbx_strand_id
1 'polypeptide(L)'
;MEGFIRSINNIGRGDVFIKEPLLRHTSWKIGGPADVLFVPQTFSALRKAIKLAEKYGVPITVLGNGTNVLVRDGGIEGLVIKLSDLRKTVVKGNGIRASAGVPLPYLASLAQKHGLTGLEFAVGIPGTVGGAVFGNAGAHGRSIKDVVSEVAVMDFSGRVTKLGAGNLVFGYRTSAFPKDSIILWASFSLQKGSKEAIRETMDLYLKCRRETQPVGEATAGCVFKNPPGGSAGYFIEKAGLKGQRVGNARVSTKHANFIVNEGGATASDVLRLIEKIKEEVLKEFGVELKGEIKVLGRGP
;
A
#
# COMPACT_ATOMS: atom_id res chain seq x y z
N MET A 1 3.94 -27.53 -7.57
CA MET A 1 3.47 -26.31 -8.26
C MET A 1 2.46 -26.62 -9.36
N GLU A 2 2.68 -27.56 -10.27
CA GLU A 2 1.73 -27.87 -11.37
C GLU A 2 0.32 -28.24 -10.90
N GLY A 3 0.19 -29.14 -9.90
CA GLY A 3 -1.10 -29.51 -9.34
C GLY A 3 -1.84 -28.33 -8.71
N PHE A 4 -1.11 -27.43 -8.07
CA PHE A 4 -1.65 -26.17 -7.55
C PHE A 4 -2.18 -25.28 -8.68
N ILE A 5 -1.38 -25.08 -9.75
CA ILE A 5 -1.76 -24.25 -10.90
C ILE A 5 -3.06 -24.78 -11.56
N ARG A 6 -3.16 -26.10 -11.76
CA ARG A 6 -4.39 -26.71 -12.28
C ARG A 6 -5.59 -26.43 -11.37
N SER A 7 -5.40 -26.56 -10.06
CA SER A 7 -6.49 -26.39 -9.09
C SER A 7 -6.94 -24.93 -8.98
N ILE A 8 -6.00 -23.96 -8.98
CA ILE A 8 -6.35 -22.55 -8.84
C ILE A 8 -7.06 -22.00 -10.08
N ASN A 9 -6.71 -22.48 -11.29
CA ASN A 9 -7.40 -22.12 -12.52
C ASN A 9 -8.88 -22.54 -12.52
N ASN A 10 -9.26 -23.56 -11.73
CA ASN A 10 -10.63 -24.06 -11.62
C ASN A 10 -11.45 -23.37 -10.51
N ILE A 11 -10.90 -22.42 -9.77
CA ILE A 11 -11.65 -21.72 -8.70
C ILE A 11 -12.83 -20.93 -9.26
N GLY A 12 -12.66 -20.29 -10.42
CA GLY A 12 -13.61 -19.33 -10.99
C GLY A 12 -13.71 -18.03 -10.19
N ARG A 13 -14.38 -17.03 -10.74
CA ARG A 13 -14.59 -15.72 -10.09
C ARG A 13 -13.28 -15.03 -9.67
N GLY A 14 -12.28 -15.06 -10.57
CA GLY A 14 -11.00 -14.37 -10.43
C GLY A 14 -10.07 -14.71 -11.59
N ASP A 15 -9.10 -13.84 -11.85
CA ASP A 15 -8.11 -14.01 -12.89
C ASP A 15 -6.84 -14.63 -12.32
N VAL A 16 -6.29 -15.61 -13.03
CA VAL A 16 -5.03 -16.31 -12.70
C VAL A 16 -4.00 -16.01 -13.77
N PHE A 17 -2.82 -15.57 -13.35
CA PHE A 17 -1.69 -15.32 -14.22
C PHE A 17 -0.48 -16.11 -13.72
N ILE A 18 0.24 -16.74 -14.63
CA ILE A 18 1.44 -17.54 -14.33
C ILE A 18 2.68 -16.77 -14.77
N LYS A 19 3.69 -16.71 -13.89
CA LYS A 19 4.93 -15.93 -14.13
C LYS A 19 4.67 -14.48 -14.52
N GLU A 20 3.64 -13.86 -13.91
CA GLU A 20 3.24 -12.49 -14.20
C GLU A 20 4.26 -11.48 -13.68
N PRO A 21 4.79 -10.59 -14.55
CA PRO A 21 5.71 -9.54 -14.16
C PRO A 21 5.05 -8.52 -13.21
N LEU A 22 5.49 -8.46 -11.95
CA LEU A 22 4.89 -7.60 -10.93
C LEU A 22 5.17 -6.11 -11.14
N LEU A 23 6.09 -5.74 -12.02
CA LEU A 23 6.26 -4.35 -12.46
C LEU A 23 4.96 -3.72 -12.99
N ARG A 24 4.03 -4.53 -13.55
CA ARG A 24 2.71 -4.09 -14.01
C ARG A 24 1.73 -3.85 -12.85
N HIS A 25 2.07 -4.31 -11.66
CA HIS A 25 1.21 -4.32 -10.47
C HIS A 25 1.77 -3.47 -9.33
N THR A 26 2.85 -2.73 -9.56
CA THR A 26 3.44 -1.77 -8.62
C THR A 26 3.44 -0.36 -9.20
N SER A 27 3.27 0.64 -8.35
CA SER A 27 3.34 2.05 -8.78
C SER A 27 4.74 2.47 -9.18
N TRP A 28 5.76 1.78 -8.69
CA TRP A 28 7.17 2.00 -9.07
C TRP A 28 7.52 1.45 -10.44
N LYS A 29 6.63 0.60 -11.00
CA LYS A 29 6.89 -0.12 -12.26
C LYS A 29 8.19 -0.94 -12.19
N ILE A 30 8.47 -1.51 -11.03
CA ILE A 30 9.60 -2.38 -10.72
C ILE A 30 9.05 -3.66 -10.11
N GLY A 31 9.64 -4.81 -10.44
CA GLY A 31 9.34 -6.10 -9.83
C GLY A 31 9.45 -7.26 -10.79
N GLY A 32 10.15 -8.30 -10.35
CA GLY A 32 10.24 -9.59 -11.02
C GLY A 32 8.88 -10.33 -11.02
N PRO A 33 8.85 -11.56 -11.57
CA PRO A 33 7.59 -12.30 -11.75
C PRO A 33 7.02 -12.86 -10.45
N ALA A 34 5.70 -12.89 -10.33
CA ALA A 34 5.01 -13.79 -9.39
C ALA A 34 4.97 -15.20 -9.98
N ASP A 35 5.23 -16.25 -9.18
CA ASP A 35 5.04 -17.61 -9.69
C ASP A 35 3.58 -17.82 -10.12
N VAL A 36 2.64 -17.41 -9.29
CA VAL A 36 1.20 -17.33 -9.58
C VAL A 36 0.65 -16.04 -9.03
N LEU A 37 -0.01 -15.23 -9.86
CA LEU A 37 -0.81 -14.08 -9.42
C LEU A 37 -2.30 -14.44 -9.54
N PHE A 38 -3.05 -14.25 -8.47
CA PHE A 38 -4.50 -14.43 -8.45
C PHE A 38 -5.21 -13.13 -8.04
N VAL A 39 -6.20 -12.72 -8.82
CA VAL A 39 -7.02 -11.53 -8.58
C VAL A 39 -8.46 -11.96 -8.31
N PRO A 40 -8.85 -12.21 -7.04
CA PRO A 40 -10.19 -12.68 -6.69
C PRO A 40 -11.22 -11.57 -6.88
N GLN A 41 -12.39 -11.92 -7.46
CA GLN A 41 -13.55 -11.03 -7.59
C GLN A 41 -14.55 -11.20 -6.44
N THR A 42 -14.40 -12.24 -5.63
CA THR A 42 -15.28 -12.54 -4.48
C THR A 42 -14.49 -13.05 -3.28
N PHE A 43 -15.03 -12.84 -2.07
CA PHE A 43 -14.46 -13.44 -0.85
C PHE A 43 -14.50 -14.96 -0.85
N SER A 44 -15.45 -15.57 -1.55
CA SER A 44 -15.52 -17.03 -1.72
C SER A 44 -14.34 -17.53 -2.56
N ALA A 45 -14.02 -16.87 -3.68
CA ALA A 45 -12.87 -17.21 -4.50
C ALA A 45 -11.55 -17.01 -3.74
N LEU A 46 -11.42 -15.90 -3.00
CA LEU A 46 -10.28 -15.66 -2.12
C LEU A 46 -10.09 -16.80 -1.12
N ARG A 47 -11.16 -17.20 -0.40
CA ARG A 47 -11.12 -18.30 0.57
C ARG A 47 -10.69 -19.62 -0.06
N LYS A 48 -11.20 -19.93 -1.26
CA LYS A 48 -10.81 -21.15 -1.99
C LYS A 48 -9.32 -21.13 -2.36
N ALA A 49 -8.81 -19.97 -2.83
CA ALA A 49 -7.38 -19.82 -3.18
C ALA A 49 -6.47 -20.02 -1.97
N ILE A 50 -6.83 -19.45 -0.80
CA ILE A 50 -6.10 -19.61 0.46
C ILE A 50 -6.04 -21.09 0.85
N LYS A 51 -7.20 -21.78 0.86
CA LYS A 51 -7.25 -23.21 1.20
C LYS A 51 -6.47 -24.10 0.23
N LEU A 52 -6.43 -23.75 -1.04
CA LEU A 52 -5.60 -24.44 -2.00
C LEU A 52 -4.11 -24.21 -1.74
N ALA A 53 -3.70 -22.97 -1.47
CA ALA A 53 -2.32 -22.66 -1.13
C ALA A 53 -1.87 -23.44 0.13
N GLU A 54 -2.70 -23.46 1.18
CA GLU A 54 -2.47 -24.27 2.39
C GLU A 54 -2.32 -25.76 2.05
N LYS A 55 -3.27 -26.34 1.29
CA LYS A 55 -3.25 -27.76 0.88
C LYS A 55 -1.96 -28.17 0.14
N TYR A 56 -1.44 -27.26 -0.69
CA TYR A 56 -0.24 -27.52 -1.51
C TYR A 56 1.06 -26.99 -0.89
N GLY A 57 1.02 -26.42 0.31
CA GLY A 57 2.18 -25.80 0.98
C GLY A 57 2.75 -24.61 0.22
N VAL A 58 1.92 -23.85 -0.53
CA VAL A 58 2.32 -22.72 -1.34
C VAL A 58 2.28 -21.44 -0.50
N PRO A 59 3.41 -20.70 -0.38
CA PRO A 59 3.42 -19.46 0.41
C PRO A 59 2.52 -18.39 -0.23
N ILE A 60 1.90 -17.56 0.62
CA ILE A 60 0.97 -16.51 0.21
C ILE A 60 1.59 -15.13 0.47
N THR A 61 1.54 -14.27 -0.53
CA THR A 61 1.81 -12.84 -0.41
C THR A 61 0.59 -12.06 -0.84
N VAL A 62 0.16 -11.08 -0.03
CA VAL A 62 -1.01 -10.24 -0.32
C VAL A 62 -0.56 -8.89 -0.84
N LEU A 63 -1.15 -8.45 -1.94
CA LEU A 63 -0.87 -7.17 -2.58
C LEU A 63 -2.16 -6.36 -2.73
N GLY A 64 -2.09 -5.05 -2.41
CA GLY A 64 -3.07 -4.06 -2.83
C GLY A 64 -2.73 -3.52 -4.22
N ASN A 65 -2.67 -2.18 -4.36
CA ASN A 65 -2.25 -1.54 -5.61
C ASN A 65 -0.72 -1.38 -5.75
N GLY A 66 0.08 -2.01 -4.89
CA GLY A 66 1.53 -1.98 -5.01
C GLY A 66 2.15 -0.58 -4.85
N THR A 67 1.53 0.31 -4.06
CA THR A 67 1.92 1.73 -3.95
C THR A 67 2.88 2.04 -2.80
N ASN A 68 3.24 1.04 -2.00
CA ASN A 68 4.21 1.14 -0.91
C ASN A 68 5.10 -0.12 -0.84
N VAL A 69 5.39 -0.72 -1.99
CA VAL A 69 6.20 -1.95 -2.06
C VAL A 69 7.28 -1.82 -3.12
N LEU A 70 8.42 -2.44 -2.86
CA LEU A 70 9.46 -2.75 -3.82
C LEU A 70 9.48 -4.28 -3.96
N VAL A 71 9.18 -4.79 -5.14
CA VAL A 71 9.33 -6.21 -5.43
C VAL A 71 10.71 -6.44 -6.04
N ARG A 72 11.48 -7.35 -5.44
CA ARG A 72 12.83 -7.69 -5.89
C ARG A 72 12.83 -8.29 -7.30
N ASP A 73 13.97 -8.21 -7.99
CA ASP A 73 14.13 -8.62 -9.39
C ASP A 73 13.89 -10.13 -9.60
N GLY A 74 14.17 -10.98 -8.59
CA GLY A 74 13.86 -12.41 -8.59
C GLY A 74 12.37 -12.75 -8.44
N GLY A 75 11.51 -11.75 -8.19
CA GLY A 75 10.07 -11.92 -8.07
C GLY A 75 9.62 -12.52 -6.75
N ILE A 76 8.36 -12.94 -6.71
CA ILE A 76 7.71 -13.50 -5.51
C ILE A 76 7.38 -14.97 -5.73
N GLU A 77 7.84 -15.79 -4.79
CA GLU A 77 7.55 -17.22 -4.76
C GLU A 77 6.10 -17.49 -4.33
N GLY A 78 5.50 -18.52 -4.92
CA GLY A 78 4.20 -19.02 -4.54
C GLY A 78 3.04 -18.20 -5.12
N LEU A 79 2.05 -17.93 -4.28
CA LEU A 79 0.80 -17.27 -4.64
C LEU A 79 0.81 -15.80 -4.22
N VAL A 80 0.77 -14.89 -5.18
CA VAL A 80 0.47 -13.48 -4.94
C VAL A 80 -1.04 -13.27 -5.10
N ILE A 81 -1.71 -12.78 -4.06
CA ILE A 81 -3.13 -12.44 -4.09
C ILE A 81 -3.27 -10.92 -4.19
N LYS A 82 -3.82 -10.43 -5.30
CA LYS A 82 -4.08 -8.99 -5.48
C LYS A 82 -5.56 -8.70 -5.24
N LEU A 83 -5.86 -7.90 -4.21
CA LEU A 83 -7.24 -7.67 -3.77
C LEU A 83 -7.97 -6.56 -4.54
N SER A 84 -7.40 -6.04 -5.63
CA SER A 84 -7.89 -4.86 -6.36
C SER A 84 -9.33 -4.94 -6.85
N ASP A 85 -9.88 -6.15 -7.04
CA ASP A 85 -11.22 -6.34 -7.60
C ASP A 85 -12.31 -6.56 -6.53
N LEU A 86 -11.93 -6.63 -5.27
CA LEU A 86 -12.86 -6.61 -4.15
C LEU A 86 -13.24 -5.16 -3.82
N ARG A 87 -14.19 -4.56 -4.57
CA ARG A 87 -14.47 -3.10 -4.55
C ARG A 87 -15.87 -2.72 -4.03
N LYS A 88 -16.48 -3.53 -3.18
CA LYS A 88 -17.82 -3.22 -2.64
C LYS A 88 -17.75 -2.11 -1.58
N THR A 89 -18.67 -1.15 -1.66
CA THR A 89 -18.88 -0.10 -0.65
C THR A 89 -20.33 -0.10 -0.20
N VAL A 90 -20.57 0.24 1.06
CA VAL A 90 -21.91 0.42 1.65
C VAL A 90 -21.88 1.64 2.55
N VAL A 91 -22.79 2.59 2.32
CA VAL A 91 -22.97 3.78 3.17
C VAL A 91 -24.22 3.57 4.01
N LYS A 92 -24.11 3.74 5.34
CA LYS A 92 -25.25 3.66 6.28
C LYS A 92 -25.07 4.71 7.38
N GLY A 93 -25.97 5.69 7.41
CA GLY A 93 -25.89 6.82 8.33
C GLY A 93 -24.57 7.58 8.16
N ASN A 94 -23.80 7.69 9.24
CA ASN A 94 -22.48 8.32 9.24
C ASN A 94 -21.33 7.30 9.01
N GLY A 95 -21.64 6.07 8.68
CA GLY A 95 -20.65 5.01 8.46
C GLY A 95 -20.49 4.65 6.99
N ILE A 96 -19.25 4.33 6.60
CA ILE A 96 -18.94 3.73 5.30
C ILE A 96 -18.20 2.43 5.55
N ARG A 97 -18.69 1.33 4.98
CA ARG A 97 -17.93 0.08 4.88
C ARG A 97 -17.38 -0.06 3.48
N ALA A 98 -16.10 -0.38 3.37
CA ALA A 98 -15.42 -0.56 2.10
C ALA A 98 -14.58 -1.84 2.10
N SER A 99 -14.67 -2.64 1.03
CA SER A 99 -13.81 -3.82 0.81
C SER A 99 -12.36 -3.40 0.62
N ALA A 100 -11.43 -4.30 0.91
CA ALA A 100 -9.98 -4.05 0.93
C ALA A 100 -9.42 -3.54 -0.41
N GLY A 101 -10.02 -3.91 -1.54
CA GLY A 101 -9.61 -3.48 -2.88
C GLY A 101 -10.14 -2.11 -3.31
N VAL A 102 -11.01 -1.47 -2.53
CA VAL A 102 -11.54 -0.12 -2.85
C VAL A 102 -10.38 0.88 -2.86
N PRO A 103 -10.21 1.70 -3.93
CA PRO A 103 -9.21 2.75 -3.94
C PRO A 103 -9.47 3.78 -2.82
N LEU A 104 -8.44 4.12 -2.07
CA LEU A 104 -8.58 5.04 -0.93
C LEU A 104 -9.06 6.44 -1.36
N PRO A 105 -8.57 7.05 -2.47
CA PRO A 105 -9.12 8.32 -2.96
C PRO A 105 -10.61 8.23 -3.35
N TYR A 106 -11.05 7.10 -3.88
CA TYR A 106 -12.47 6.88 -4.17
C TYR A 106 -13.32 6.87 -2.89
N LEU A 107 -12.82 6.24 -1.80
CA LEU A 107 -13.49 6.24 -0.50
C LEU A 107 -13.65 7.67 0.05
N ALA A 108 -12.61 8.51 -0.06
CA ALA A 108 -12.67 9.92 0.32
C ALA A 108 -13.72 10.69 -0.51
N SER A 109 -13.72 10.50 -1.82
CA SER A 109 -14.72 11.11 -2.71
C SER A 109 -16.15 10.64 -2.42
N LEU A 110 -16.33 9.35 -2.07
CA LEU A 110 -17.62 8.80 -1.68
C LEU A 110 -18.11 9.44 -0.37
N ALA A 111 -17.24 9.63 0.61
CA ALA A 111 -17.57 10.32 1.86
C ALA A 111 -18.03 11.77 1.60
N GLN A 112 -17.29 12.53 0.78
CA GLN A 112 -17.64 13.89 0.38
C GLN A 112 -19.02 13.96 -0.29
N LYS A 113 -19.34 13.07 -1.22
CA LYS A 113 -20.65 13.00 -1.89
C LYS A 113 -21.82 12.81 -0.91
N HIS A 114 -21.57 12.13 0.21
CA HIS A 114 -22.55 11.90 1.28
C HIS A 114 -22.51 12.93 2.40
N GLY A 115 -21.70 14.01 2.28
CA GLY A 115 -21.55 15.02 3.32
C GLY A 115 -20.96 14.44 4.62
N LEU A 116 -19.99 13.54 4.50
CA LEU A 116 -19.32 12.88 5.60
C LEU A 116 -17.85 13.33 5.67
N THR A 117 -17.50 14.07 6.72
CA THR A 117 -16.15 14.58 6.99
C THR A 117 -15.32 13.58 7.78
N GLY A 118 -14.02 13.63 7.64
CA GLY A 118 -13.03 12.82 8.35
C GLY A 118 -12.09 12.02 7.43
N LEU A 119 -12.37 11.91 6.13
CA LEU A 119 -11.55 11.21 5.15
C LEU A 119 -10.86 12.14 4.14
N GLU A 120 -10.89 13.45 4.32
CA GLU A 120 -10.28 14.43 3.41
C GLU A 120 -8.79 14.19 3.20
N PHE A 121 -8.08 13.80 4.27
CA PHE A 121 -6.64 13.50 4.23
C PHE A 121 -6.29 12.37 3.26
N ALA A 122 -7.25 11.50 2.98
CA ALA A 122 -7.05 10.30 2.18
C ALA A 122 -7.16 10.54 0.66
N VAL A 123 -7.68 11.71 0.22
CA VAL A 123 -7.96 12.01 -1.19
C VAL A 123 -6.74 11.89 -2.10
N GLY A 124 -5.57 12.23 -1.60
CA GLY A 124 -4.32 12.18 -2.34
C GLY A 124 -3.47 10.93 -2.09
N ILE A 125 -3.85 10.05 -1.17
CA ILE A 125 -3.04 8.86 -0.84
C ILE A 125 -3.35 7.73 -1.84
N PRO A 126 -2.40 7.32 -2.69
CA PRO A 126 -2.63 6.21 -3.60
C PRO A 126 -2.68 4.89 -2.83
N GLY A 127 -3.41 3.92 -3.36
CA GLY A 127 -3.52 2.59 -2.77
C GLY A 127 -4.95 2.18 -2.52
N THR A 128 -5.13 1.11 -1.78
CA THR A 128 -6.43 0.51 -1.45
C THR A 128 -6.72 0.62 0.03
N VAL A 129 -8.01 0.50 0.40
CA VAL A 129 -8.47 0.47 1.78
C VAL A 129 -7.70 -0.56 2.62
N GLY A 130 -7.53 -1.80 2.12
CA GLY A 130 -6.78 -2.82 2.85
C GLY A 130 -5.32 -2.43 3.12
N GLY A 131 -4.63 -1.90 2.10
CA GLY A 131 -3.25 -1.42 2.26
C GLY A 131 -3.15 -0.20 3.18
N ALA A 132 -4.13 0.72 3.10
CA ALA A 132 -4.19 1.90 3.95
C ALA A 132 -4.44 1.55 5.44
N VAL A 133 -5.32 0.59 5.70
CA VAL A 133 -5.58 0.07 7.06
C VAL A 133 -4.33 -0.65 7.59
N PHE A 134 -3.73 -1.53 6.78
CA PHE A 134 -2.53 -2.28 7.15
C PHE A 134 -1.34 -1.37 7.47
N GLY A 135 -1.14 -0.32 6.69
CA GLY A 135 -0.04 0.64 6.90
C GLY A 135 -0.39 1.81 7.81
N ASN A 136 -1.61 1.91 8.37
CA ASN A 136 -2.12 3.10 9.03
C ASN A 136 -1.80 4.37 8.21
N ALA A 137 -2.24 4.38 6.95
CA ALA A 137 -1.93 5.47 6.02
C ALA A 137 -2.45 6.80 6.56
N GLY A 138 -1.66 7.85 6.40
CA GLY A 138 -2.02 9.17 6.89
C GLY A 138 -1.28 10.30 6.19
N ALA A 139 -1.92 11.46 6.19
CA ALA A 139 -1.41 12.73 5.69
C ALA A 139 -2.09 13.88 6.44
N HIS A 140 -1.50 15.08 6.38
CA HIS A 140 -2.08 16.30 6.96
C HIS A 140 -2.48 16.16 8.44
N GLY A 141 -1.65 15.46 9.24
CA GLY A 141 -1.87 15.26 10.67
C GLY A 141 -2.94 14.21 11.04
N ARG A 142 -3.58 13.56 10.05
CA ARG A 142 -4.60 12.53 10.26
C ARG A 142 -4.19 11.19 9.63
N SER A 143 -4.83 10.11 10.08
CA SER A 143 -4.56 8.76 9.59
C SER A 143 -5.80 7.85 9.69
N ILE A 144 -5.69 6.65 9.16
CA ILE A 144 -6.77 5.64 9.18
C ILE A 144 -7.26 5.35 10.60
N LYS A 145 -6.37 5.29 11.59
CA LYS A 145 -6.75 5.02 13.00
C LYS A 145 -7.78 6.00 13.55
N ASP A 146 -7.82 7.23 13.02
CA ASP A 146 -8.69 8.31 13.54
C ASP A 146 -10.16 8.14 13.11
N VAL A 147 -10.42 7.25 12.14
CA VAL A 147 -11.75 7.09 11.53
C VAL A 147 -12.20 5.63 11.40
N VAL A 148 -11.29 4.65 11.47
CA VAL A 148 -11.65 3.24 11.36
C VAL A 148 -12.35 2.75 12.64
N SER A 149 -13.48 2.07 12.48
CA SER A 149 -14.29 1.56 13.61
C SER A 149 -14.31 0.04 13.71
N GLU A 150 -14.17 -0.66 12.60
CA GLU A 150 -14.17 -2.13 12.55
C GLU A 150 -13.38 -2.60 11.33
N VAL A 151 -12.65 -3.70 11.48
CA VAL A 151 -11.94 -4.37 10.38
C VAL A 151 -12.27 -5.85 10.39
N ALA A 152 -12.63 -6.43 9.25
CA ALA A 152 -12.73 -7.87 9.10
C ALA A 152 -11.47 -8.42 8.46
N VAL A 153 -10.94 -9.47 9.06
CA VAL A 153 -9.78 -10.21 8.55
C VAL A 153 -10.16 -11.66 8.30
N MET A 154 -9.53 -12.30 7.32
CA MET A 154 -9.61 -13.74 7.07
C MET A 154 -8.24 -14.33 7.34
N ASP A 155 -8.16 -15.35 8.22
CA ASP A 155 -6.93 -16.11 8.42
C ASP A 155 -6.70 -17.12 7.28
N PHE A 156 -5.54 -17.76 7.26
CA PHE A 156 -5.20 -18.72 6.20
C PHE A 156 -5.99 -20.04 6.32
N SER A 157 -6.69 -20.30 7.43
CA SER A 157 -7.70 -21.39 7.52
C SER A 157 -9.03 -21.01 6.83
N GLY A 158 -9.19 -19.75 6.42
CA GLY A 158 -10.40 -19.20 5.80
C GLY A 158 -11.46 -18.75 6.81
N ARG A 159 -11.15 -18.71 8.12
CA ARG A 159 -12.03 -18.17 9.15
C ARG A 159 -12.00 -16.64 9.13
N VAL A 160 -13.16 -16.02 9.29
CA VAL A 160 -13.30 -14.57 9.31
C VAL A 160 -13.51 -14.08 10.75
N THR A 161 -12.69 -13.13 11.17
CA THR A 161 -12.79 -12.45 12.47
C THR A 161 -13.02 -10.96 12.25
N LYS A 162 -13.89 -10.36 13.06
CA LYS A 162 -14.12 -8.91 13.09
C LYS A 162 -13.43 -8.33 14.32
N LEU A 163 -12.66 -7.29 14.08
CA LEU A 163 -11.92 -6.56 15.10
C LEU A 163 -12.56 -5.16 15.23
N GLY A 164 -13.20 -4.88 16.34
CA GLY A 164 -13.72 -3.55 16.66
C GLY A 164 -12.60 -2.60 17.09
N ALA A 165 -12.88 -1.30 17.16
CA ALA A 165 -11.91 -0.24 17.44
C ALA A 165 -11.02 -0.53 18.67
N GLY A 166 -11.56 -1.07 19.74
CA GLY A 166 -10.80 -1.42 20.96
C GLY A 166 -9.78 -2.55 20.78
N ASN A 167 -9.87 -3.34 19.72
CA ASN A 167 -8.96 -4.43 19.38
C ASN A 167 -8.02 -4.08 18.21
N LEU A 168 -8.10 -2.86 17.69
CA LEU A 168 -7.25 -2.38 16.61
C LEU A 168 -6.05 -1.62 17.17
N VAL A 169 -4.85 -2.15 16.97
CA VAL A 169 -3.62 -1.52 17.43
C VAL A 169 -2.91 -0.87 16.25
N PHE A 170 -2.74 0.45 16.32
CA PHE A 170 -2.07 1.26 15.31
C PHE A 170 -0.89 2.04 15.90
N GLY A 171 0.19 2.11 15.13
CA GLY A 171 1.32 3.00 15.37
C GLY A 171 1.61 3.90 14.17
N TYR A 172 2.69 4.66 14.24
CA TYR A 172 3.13 5.49 13.11
C TYR A 172 3.55 4.59 11.93
N ARG A 173 2.78 4.65 10.83
CA ARG A 173 3.00 3.81 9.62
C ARG A 173 3.03 2.31 9.91
N THR A 174 2.24 1.85 10.87
CA THR A 174 2.14 0.43 11.22
C THR A 174 0.80 0.10 11.86
N SER A 175 0.44 -1.17 11.81
CA SER A 175 -0.69 -1.75 12.53
C SER A 175 -0.34 -3.16 12.98
N ALA A 176 -1.05 -3.66 14.00
CA ALA A 176 -0.92 -5.04 14.47
C ALA A 176 -2.21 -5.80 14.11
N PHE A 177 -2.13 -6.63 13.08
CA PHE A 177 -3.16 -7.61 12.74
C PHE A 177 -2.69 -9.02 13.07
N PRO A 178 -3.60 -9.99 13.27
CA PRO A 178 -3.22 -11.38 13.44
C PRO A 178 -2.29 -11.84 12.31
N LYS A 179 -1.24 -12.58 12.67
CA LYS A 179 -0.32 -13.16 11.69
C LYS A 179 -1.11 -14.03 10.69
N ASP A 180 -0.64 -14.08 9.47
CA ASP A 180 -1.25 -14.88 8.40
C ASP A 180 -2.74 -14.56 8.20
N SER A 181 -3.08 -13.27 8.21
CA SER A 181 -4.43 -12.79 7.96
C SER A 181 -4.49 -11.77 6.82
N ILE A 182 -5.63 -11.72 6.16
CA ILE A 182 -5.92 -10.83 5.04
C ILE A 182 -7.07 -9.91 5.42
N ILE A 183 -6.89 -8.60 5.29
CA ILE A 183 -7.96 -7.63 5.49
C ILE A 183 -8.97 -7.78 4.36
N LEU A 184 -10.24 -8.03 4.70
CA LEU A 184 -11.33 -8.17 3.74
C LEU A 184 -12.06 -6.86 3.49
N TRP A 185 -12.36 -6.14 4.56
CA TRP A 185 -13.02 -4.85 4.52
C TRP A 185 -12.79 -4.08 5.82
N ALA A 186 -13.01 -2.77 5.77
CA ALA A 186 -13.03 -1.91 6.94
C ALA A 186 -14.30 -1.04 6.97
N SER A 187 -14.78 -0.74 8.16
CA SER A 187 -15.83 0.25 8.43
C SER A 187 -15.21 1.51 9.00
N PHE A 188 -15.71 2.65 8.55
CA PHE A 188 -15.26 3.97 8.97
C PHE A 188 -16.44 4.69 9.63
N SER A 189 -16.20 5.30 10.79
CA SER A 189 -17.15 6.15 11.50
C SER A 189 -16.77 7.62 11.23
N LEU A 190 -17.66 8.34 10.60
CA LEU A 190 -17.44 9.70 10.11
C LEU A 190 -18.43 10.66 10.75
N GLN A 191 -18.29 11.94 10.49
CA GLN A 191 -19.21 12.98 11.00
C GLN A 191 -19.92 13.67 9.85
N LYS A 192 -21.10 14.23 10.10
CA LYS A 192 -21.77 15.09 9.12
C LYS A 192 -21.01 16.40 8.95
N GLY A 193 -20.91 16.85 7.70
CA GLY A 193 -20.26 18.10 7.33
C GLY A 193 -20.81 18.69 6.04
N SER A 194 -20.48 19.94 5.73
CA SER A 194 -20.80 20.56 4.45
C SER A 194 -20.01 19.87 3.33
N LYS A 195 -20.70 19.49 2.25
CA LYS A 195 -20.07 18.91 1.07
C LYS A 195 -19.06 19.86 0.44
N GLU A 196 -19.35 21.13 0.47
CA GLU A 196 -18.54 22.22 -0.07
C GLU A 196 -17.23 22.35 0.73
N ALA A 197 -17.33 22.49 2.07
CA ALA A 197 -16.16 22.59 2.93
C ALA A 197 -15.24 21.35 2.87
N ILE A 198 -15.84 20.15 2.80
CA ILE A 198 -15.09 18.90 2.60
C ILE A 198 -14.35 18.95 1.26
N ARG A 199 -15.02 19.38 0.19
CA ARG A 199 -14.42 19.48 -1.14
C ARG A 199 -13.27 20.49 -1.17
N GLU A 200 -13.46 21.68 -0.63
CA GLU A 200 -12.42 22.71 -0.53
C GLU A 200 -11.18 22.19 0.19
N THR A 201 -11.37 21.47 1.30
CA THR A 201 -10.26 20.84 2.04
C THR A 201 -9.54 19.79 1.19
N MET A 202 -10.29 18.93 0.46
CA MET A 202 -9.71 17.92 -0.42
C MET A 202 -8.93 18.57 -1.57
N ASP A 203 -9.46 19.63 -2.18
CA ASP A 203 -8.81 20.36 -3.27
C ASP A 203 -7.49 21.01 -2.79
N LEU A 204 -7.50 21.60 -1.58
CA LEU A 204 -6.28 22.13 -0.94
C LEU A 204 -5.23 21.04 -0.74
N TYR A 205 -5.61 19.87 -0.24
CA TYR A 205 -4.68 18.76 -0.02
C TYR A 205 -4.13 18.20 -1.34
N LEU A 206 -4.95 18.12 -2.38
CA LEU A 206 -4.50 17.71 -3.71
C LEU A 206 -3.54 18.75 -4.34
N LYS A 207 -3.81 20.04 -4.15
CA LYS A 207 -2.93 21.12 -4.60
C LYS A 207 -1.57 21.02 -3.91
N CYS A 208 -1.54 20.97 -2.59
CA CYS A 208 -0.31 20.80 -1.80
C CYS A 208 0.49 19.57 -2.25
N ARG A 209 -0.19 18.44 -2.48
CA ARG A 209 0.47 17.22 -2.98
C ARG A 209 1.11 17.43 -4.36
N ARG A 210 0.40 18.06 -5.31
CA ARG A 210 0.94 18.35 -6.64
C ARG A 210 2.14 19.29 -6.59
N GLU A 211 2.14 20.24 -5.68
CA GLU A 211 3.24 21.18 -5.52
C GLU A 211 4.48 20.57 -4.87
N THR A 212 4.31 19.63 -3.92
CA THR A 212 5.40 19.13 -3.09
C THR A 212 5.90 17.73 -3.47
N GLN A 213 5.15 16.92 -4.22
CA GLN A 213 5.49 15.55 -4.53
C GLN A 213 5.58 15.28 -6.04
N PRO A 214 6.34 14.28 -6.48
CA PRO A 214 6.50 13.92 -7.89
C PRO A 214 5.27 13.13 -8.41
N VAL A 215 4.11 13.80 -8.43
CA VAL A 215 2.85 13.21 -8.90
C VAL A 215 2.96 12.90 -10.40
N GLY A 216 2.61 11.68 -10.79
CA GLY A 216 2.70 11.21 -12.18
C GLY A 216 4.00 10.46 -12.50
N GLU A 217 5.00 10.54 -11.64
CA GLU A 217 6.23 9.76 -11.80
C GLU A 217 6.09 8.35 -11.18
N ALA A 218 6.86 7.39 -11.71
CA ALA A 218 6.86 6.02 -11.20
C ALA A 218 7.62 5.95 -9.86
N THR A 219 6.89 5.89 -8.74
CA THR A 219 7.42 5.89 -7.37
C THR A 219 6.49 5.15 -6.41
N ALA A 220 6.99 4.71 -5.26
CA ALA A 220 6.20 4.09 -4.20
C ALA A 220 5.93 5.01 -2.99
N GLY A 221 5.92 6.33 -3.19
CA GLY A 221 5.76 7.29 -2.09
C GLY A 221 7.05 7.55 -1.33
N CYS A 222 6.94 7.95 -0.06
CA CYS A 222 8.08 8.16 0.82
C CYS A 222 8.83 6.85 1.08
N VAL A 223 10.14 6.86 0.89
CA VAL A 223 11.00 5.68 1.07
C VAL A 223 11.30 5.45 2.55
N PHE A 224 11.47 6.51 3.32
CA PHE A 224 11.83 6.45 4.72
C PHE A 224 10.76 7.06 5.62
N LYS A 225 10.61 6.51 6.82
CA LYS A 225 9.86 7.12 7.91
C LYS A 225 10.58 8.36 8.40
N ASN A 226 9.83 9.35 8.89
CA ASN A 226 10.44 10.50 9.52
C ASN A 226 11.11 10.08 10.83
N PRO A 227 12.42 10.36 11.01
CA PRO A 227 13.12 10.11 12.27
C PRO A 227 12.73 11.14 13.34
N PRO A 228 13.07 10.91 14.61
CA PRO A 228 13.02 11.96 15.63
C PRO A 228 13.84 13.19 15.18
N GLY A 229 13.32 14.37 15.45
CA GLY A 229 14.02 15.63 15.16
C GLY A 229 13.78 16.24 13.77
N GLY A 230 13.06 15.55 12.87
CA GLY A 230 12.78 16.17 11.57
C GLY A 230 12.17 15.22 10.53
N SER A 231 11.96 15.73 9.32
CA SER A 231 11.52 14.88 8.22
C SER A 231 12.71 14.20 7.54
N ALA A 232 12.53 12.95 7.11
CA ALA A 232 13.56 12.24 6.33
C ALA A 232 13.93 13.04 5.06
N GLY A 233 12.94 13.65 4.39
CA GLY A 233 13.18 14.49 3.23
C GLY A 233 14.10 15.66 3.52
N TYR A 234 13.98 16.28 4.68
CA TYR A 234 14.87 17.38 5.09
C TYR A 234 16.34 16.92 5.19
N PHE A 235 16.61 15.82 5.88
CA PHE A 235 17.97 15.31 6.03
C PHE A 235 18.59 14.89 4.69
N ILE A 236 17.80 14.20 3.84
CA ILE A 236 18.25 13.77 2.50
C ILE A 236 18.56 14.98 1.59
N GLU A 237 17.74 16.03 1.66
CA GLU A 237 17.96 17.27 0.90
C GLU A 237 19.18 18.02 1.40
N LYS A 238 19.38 18.12 2.71
CA LYS A 238 20.55 18.77 3.32
C LYS A 238 21.85 18.03 3.03
N ALA A 239 21.81 16.69 2.93
CA ALA A 239 22.94 15.89 2.45
C ALA A 239 23.22 16.04 0.93
N GLY A 240 22.52 16.93 0.24
CA GLY A 240 22.74 17.20 -1.19
C GLY A 240 22.35 16.04 -2.12
N LEU A 241 21.48 15.11 -1.67
CA LEU A 241 21.21 13.87 -2.40
C LEU A 241 20.07 13.97 -3.43
N LYS A 242 19.38 15.13 -3.55
CA LYS A 242 18.41 15.34 -4.64
C LYS A 242 19.08 15.14 -6.01
N GLY A 243 18.44 14.38 -6.89
CA GLY A 243 18.98 14.04 -8.21
C GLY A 243 20.01 12.93 -8.23
N GLN A 244 20.49 12.43 -7.07
CA GLN A 244 21.44 11.32 -6.99
C GLN A 244 20.85 10.07 -7.65
N ARG A 245 21.68 9.31 -8.38
CA ARG A 245 21.26 8.16 -9.19
C ARG A 245 22.06 6.90 -8.87
N VAL A 246 21.41 5.75 -9.05
CA VAL A 246 22.03 4.43 -9.21
C VAL A 246 21.24 3.72 -10.32
N GLY A 247 21.90 3.39 -11.42
CA GLY A 247 21.20 2.94 -12.61
C GLY A 247 20.12 3.93 -13.03
N ASN A 248 18.90 3.45 -13.27
CA ASN A 248 17.74 4.26 -13.63
C ASN A 248 16.85 4.65 -12.41
N ALA A 249 17.31 4.40 -11.19
CA ALA A 249 16.68 4.91 -9.98
C ALA A 249 17.29 6.26 -9.57
N ARG A 250 16.46 7.27 -9.32
CA ARG A 250 16.88 8.63 -8.98
C ARG A 250 16.14 9.17 -7.77
N VAL A 251 16.84 9.84 -6.85
CA VAL A 251 16.22 10.67 -5.82
C VAL A 251 15.50 11.83 -6.49
N SER A 252 14.22 12.00 -6.21
CA SER A 252 13.42 13.06 -6.82
C SER A 252 13.98 14.44 -6.47
N THR A 253 14.08 15.30 -7.49
CA THR A 253 14.46 16.70 -7.31
C THR A 253 13.36 17.53 -6.66
N LYS A 254 12.11 17.03 -6.71
CA LYS A 254 10.94 17.69 -6.11
C LYS A 254 10.79 17.39 -4.64
N HIS A 255 10.96 16.11 -4.24
CA HIS A 255 10.83 15.67 -2.85
C HIS A 255 11.89 14.62 -2.52
N ALA A 256 12.85 14.96 -1.68
CA ALA A 256 14.05 14.16 -1.45
C ALA A 256 13.76 12.76 -0.85
N ASN A 257 12.62 12.56 -0.14
CA ASN A 257 12.23 11.24 0.38
C ASN A 257 11.49 10.36 -0.65
N PHE A 258 11.59 10.68 -1.95
CA PHE A 258 11.03 9.88 -3.04
C PHE A 258 12.16 9.42 -3.97
N ILE A 259 12.12 8.15 -4.34
CA ILE A 259 12.95 7.61 -5.41
C ILE A 259 12.04 7.35 -6.62
N VAL A 260 12.46 7.83 -7.77
CA VAL A 260 11.74 7.73 -9.05
C VAL A 260 12.44 6.71 -9.93
N ASN A 261 11.67 5.86 -10.59
CA ASN A 261 12.12 5.03 -11.70
C ASN A 261 11.99 5.85 -12.99
N GLU A 262 13.12 6.21 -13.59
CA GLU A 262 13.18 7.00 -14.85
C GLU A 262 12.93 6.14 -16.11
N GLY A 263 12.59 4.86 -15.92
CA GLY A 263 12.37 3.87 -16.97
C GLY A 263 13.43 2.77 -16.91
N GLY A 264 12.98 1.53 -16.63
CA GLY A 264 13.86 0.36 -16.57
C GLY A 264 14.77 0.25 -15.34
N ALA A 265 14.49 1.00 -14.26
CA ALA A 265 15.18 0.78 -12.99
C ALA A 265 14.89 -0.63 -12.45
N THR A 266 15.89 -1.26 -11.86
CA THR A 266 15.78 -2.54 -11.16
C THR A 266 15.53 -2.35 -9.68
N ALA A 267 15.05 -3.38 -8.99
CA ALA A 267 14.95 -3.34 -7.53
C ALA A 267 16.32 -3.20 -6.89
N SER A 268 17.34 -3.81 -7.48
CA SER A 268 18.74 -3.68 -7.05
C SER A 268 19.24 -2.23 -7.14
N ASP A 269 18.87 -1.47 -8.18
CA ASP A 269 19.23 -0.05 -8.28
C ASP A 269 18.61 0.76 -7.13
N VAL A 270 17.33 0.54 -6.85
CA VAL A 270 16.62 1.23 -5.77
C VAL A 270 17.24 0.87 -4.40
N LEU A 271 17.52 -0.41 -4.14
CA LEU A 271 18.10 -0.85 -2.87
C LEU A 271 19.48 -0.26 -2.65
N ARG A 272 20.35 -0.25 -3.69
CA ARG A 272 21.67 0.40 -3.60
C ARG A 272 21.56 1.91 -3.36
N LEU A 273 20.59 2.57 -3.98
CA LEU A 273 20.36 4.00 -3.74
C LEU A 273 19.85 4.27 -2.32
N ILE A 274 18.99 3.39 -1.79
CA ILE A 274 18.51 3.44 -0.40
C ILE A 274 19.68 3.33 0.59
N GLU A 275 20.57 2.36 0.41
CA GLU A 275 21.71 2.19 1.31
C GLU A 275 22.65 3.40 1.24
N LYS A 276 22.96 3.89 0.05
CA LYS A 276 23.74 5.12 -0.12
C LYS A 276 23.13 6.31 0.62
N ILE A 277 21.80 6.50 0.53
CA ILE A 277 21.10 7.58 1.26
C ILE A 277 21.26 7.40 2.76
N LYS A 278 21.08 6.18 3.29
CA LYS A 278 21.23 5.90 4.71
C LYS A 278 22.66 6.22 5.23
N GLU A 279 23.67 5.77 4.48
CA GLU A 279 25.08 5.98 4.83
C GLU A 279 25.43 7.48 4.89
N GLU A 280 25.07 8.25 3.86
CA GLU A 280 25.38 9.68 3.80
C GLU A 280 24.64 10.47 4.88
N VAL A 281 23.34 10.19 5.11
CA VAL A 281 22.57 10.87 6.17
C VAL A 281 23.10 10.51 7.57
N LEU A 282 23.45 9.24 7.81
CA LEU A 282 24.06 8.82 9.08
C LEU A 282 25.40 9.51 9.31
N LYS A 283 26.25 9.56 8.29
CA LYS A 283 27.58 10.18 8.33
C LYS A 283 27.50 11.68 8.62
N GLU A 284 26.58 12.40 7.98
CA GLU A 284 26.51 13.86 8.06
C GLU A 284 25.77 14.36 9.31
N PHE A 285 24.68 13.64 9.68
CA PHE A 285 23.79 14.11 10.75
C PHE A 285 23.70 13.17 11.97
N GLY A 286 24.31 11.98 11.94
CA GLY A 286 24.15 10.98 12.97
C GLY A 286 22.73 10.39 13.04
N VAL A 287 21.92 10.54 11.99
CA VAL A 287 20.51 10.13 11.94
C VAL A 287 20.36 8.83 11.18
N GLU A 288 19.82 7.80 11.86
CA GLU A 288 19.48 6.52 11.23
C GLU A 288 18.12 6.59 10.53
N LEU A 289 18.08 6.45 9.20
CA LEU A 289 16.86 6.40 8.43
C LEU A 289 16.27 4.98 8.38
N LYS A 290 15.00 4.85 8.79
CA LYS A 290 14.23 3.58 8.75
C LYS A 290 13.30 3.54 7.55
N GLY A 291 13.31 2.43 6.80
CA GLY A 291 12.44 2.26 5.63
C GLY A 291 10.95 2.31 5.96
N GLU A 292 10.17 3.00 5.13
CA GLU A 292 8.70 2.97 5.15
C GLU A 292 8.15 1.96 4.14
N ILE A 293 8.78 1.83 2.97
CA ILE A 293 8.42 0.86 1.94
C ILE A 293 8.61 -0.57 2.42
N LYS A 294 7.82 -1.48 1.85
CA LYS A 294 7.95 -2.93 2.09
C LYS A 294 8.71 -3.57 0.94
N VAL A 295 9.85 -4.19 1.25
CA VAL A 295 10.61 -4.97 0.26
C VAL A 295 10.08 -6.40 0.27
N LEU A 296 9.68 -6.92 -0.88
CA LEU A 296 9.09 -8.24 -1.06
C LEU A 296 9.87 -9.03 -2.09
N GLY A 297 9.84 -10.36 -1.96
CA GLY A 297 10.39 -11.24 -2.98
C GLY A 297 11.80 -11.72 -2.69
N ARG A 298 12.36 -12.45 -3.67
CA ARG A 298 13.65 -13.16 -3.63
C ARG A 298 14.68 -12.54 -4.60
N GLY A 299 15.94 -12.82 -4.34
CA GLY A 299 17.06 -12.29 -5.10
C GLY A 299 17.67 -11.03 -4.46
N PRO A 300 18.75 -10.52 -5.05
CA PRO A 300 19.41 -9.32 -4.60
C PRO A 300 18.51 -8.09 -4.63
#